data_26c8cc0afd1d3a5e5a21561a35d2068b
#
_entry.id   26c8cc0afd1d3a5e5a21561a35d2068b
#
_cell.length_a   1.000
_cell.length_b   1.000
_cell.length_c   1.000
_cell.angle_alpha   90.00
_cell.angle_beta   90.00
_cell.angle_gamma   90.00
#
_symmetry.space_group_name_H-M   'P 1'
#
loop_
_entity.id
_entity.type
_entity.pdbx_description
1 polymer ?
#
loop_
_entity_poly.entity_id
_entity_poly.type
_entity_poly.pdbx_seq_one_letter_code
_entity_poly.pdbx_strand_id
1 'polypeptide(L)'
;MDNPEDLSINKSKFVSHGENDITELGLKNSSAAIMPEGTVLFSSRAPIGYIAIAAGEVTTNQGFKSVVPKPEIGTPFVYFFLKNTLPVIEGMASGSTFKEVSGSTMKNVPAVIPDAETLAKFSDFCAPIFAQQRILEEQNQSLATLRDNLLPKLMSGEIDVSAVQL
;
A
#
# COMPACT_ATOMS: atom_id res chain seq x y z
N MET A 1 5.06 -0.69 -11.01
CA MET A 1 4.83 0.74 -10.67
C MET A 1 3.41 0.90 -10.20
N ASP A 2 3.24 1.20 -8.92
CA ASP A 2 1.91 1.29 -8.32
C ASP A 2 1.15 2.54 -8.77
N ASN A 3 -0.16 2.36 -8.97
CA ASN A 3 -1.13 3.37 -9.35
C ASN A 3 -2.18 3.48 -8.22
N PRO A 4 -2.75 4.65 -7.90
CA PRO A 4 -3.82 4.77 -6.91
C PRO A 4 -5.01 3.83 -7.14
N GLU A 5 -5.30 3.46 -8.39
CA GLU A 5 -6.34 2.50 -8.75
C GLU A 5 -6.06 1.10 -8.19
N ASP A 6 -4.79 0.67 -8.17
CA ASP A 6 -4.39 -0.64 -7.64
C ASP A 6 -4.77 -0.77 -6.17
N LEU A 7 -4.60 0.29 -5.37
CA LEU A 7 -5.00 0.33 -3.96
C LEU A 7 -6.53 0.36 -3.79
N SER A 8 -7.28 0.88 -4.78
CA SER A 8 -8.75 0.92 -4.72
C SER A 8 -9.36 -0.46 -4.89
N ILE A 9 -8.76 -1.28 -5.75
CA ILE A 9 -9.22 -2.62 -6.09
C ILE A 9 -8.83 -3.60 -4.97
N ASN A 10 -7.59 -3.56 -4.54
CA ASN A 10 -7.02 -4.59 -3.67
C ASN A 10 -7.30 -4.36 -2.17
N LYS A 11 -7.55 -3.16 -1.72
CA LYS A 11 -7.81 -2.78 -0.30
C LYS A 11 -6.87 -3.44 0.73
N SER A 12 -5.79 -4.05 0.27
CA SER A 12 -4.78 -4.69 1.11
C SER A 12 -3.93 -3.62 1.80
N LYS A 13 -3.52 -3.91 3.04
CA LYS A 13 -2.58 -3.03 3.73
C LYS A 13 -1.18 -3.14 3.14
N PHE A 14 -0.79 -4.33 2.68
CA PHE A 14 0.52 -4.59 2.11
C PHE A 14 0.45 -4.75 0.60
N VAL A 15 1.36 -4.08 -0.10
CA VAL A 15 1.45 -4.11 -1.57
C VAL A 15 2.86 -4.51 -1.97
N SER A 16 2.97 -5.59 -2.74
CA SER A 16 4.25 -6.12 -3.23
C SER A 16 4.56 -5.69 -4.67
N HIS A 17 3.53 -5.45 -5.47
CA HIS A 17 3.65 -5.01 -6.87
C HIS A 17 2.37 -4.31 -7.31
N GLY A 18 2.47 -3.41 -8.28
CA GLY A 18 1.32 -2.80 -8.97
C GLY A 18 0.85 -3.65 -10.15
N GLU A 19 -0.19 -3.19 -10.83
CA GLU A 19 -0.69 -3.81 -12.05
C GLU A 19 0.34 -3.80 -13.18
N ASN A 20 1.18 -2.76 -13.24
CA ASN A 20 2.16 -2.56 -14.29
C ASN A 20 3.57 -2.42 -13.73
N ASP A 21 4.50 -3.20 -14.26
CA ASP A 21 5.92 -3.07 -13.94
C ASP A 21 6.59 -1.97 -14.77
N ILE A 22 7.56 -1.28 -14.16
CA ILE A 22 8.44 -0.37 -14.88
C ILE A 22 9.70 -1.09 -15.32
N THR A 23 10.07 -0.97 -16.58
CA THR A 23 11.34 -1.52 -17.06
C THR A 23 12.52 -0.72 -16.53
N GLU A 24 13.73 -1.32 -16.49
CA GLU A 24 14.95 -0.60 -16.12
C GLU A 24 15.18 0.65 -16.98
N LEU A 25 14.86 0.57 -18.28
CA LEU A 25 14.97 1.70 -19.19
C LEU A 25 13.96 2.79 -18.86
N GLY A 26 12.72 2.41 -18.51
CA GLY A 26 11.68 3.33 -18.04
C GLY A 26 12.08 4.01 -16.73
N LEU A 27 12.65 3.28 -15.79
CA LEU A 27 13.14 3.84 -14.54
C LEU A 27 14.25 4.87 -14.75
N LYS A 28 15.24 4.55 -15.62
CA LYS A 28 16.36 5.45 -15.94
C LYS A 28 15.93 6.72 -16.68
N ASN A 29 14.83 6.68 -17.44
CA ASN A 29 14.33 7.80 -18.23
C ASN A 29 13.12 8.51 -17.59
N SER A 30 12.80 8.21 -16.33
CA SER A 30 11.70 8.83 -15.61
C SER A 30 12.18 9.47 -14.30
N SER A 31 11.29 10.20 -13.65
CA SER A 31 11.51 10.72 -12.28
C SER A 31 11.09 9.72 -11.19
N ALA A 32 10.75 8.49 -11.55
CA ALA A 32 10.39 7.47 -10.59
C ALA A 32 11.61 7.06 -9.77
N ALA A 33 11.44 6.96 -8.47
CA ALA A 33 12.45 6.49 -7.54
C ALA A 33 12.03 5.14 -6.95
N ILE A 34 13.00 4.24 -6.78
CA ILE A 34 12.77 3.01 -6.03
C ILE A 34 12.71 3.38 -4.55
N MET A 35 11.65 2.95 -3.89
CA MET A 35 11.45 3.12 -2.46
C MET A 35 11.58 1.77 -1.77
N PRO A 36 12.18 1.72 -0.57
CA PRO A 36 12.41 0.47 0.14
C PRO A 36 11.12 -0.12 0.72
N GLU A 37 11.19 -1.40 1.08
CA GLU A 37 10.18 -2.06 1.91
C GLU A 37 9.88 -1.24 3.18
N GLY A 38 8.62 -1.26 3.61
CA GLY A 38 8.16 -0.47 4.75
C GLY A 38 7.79 0.98 4.42
N THR A 39 8.00 1.44 3.18
CA THR A 39 7.50 2.74 2.73
C THR A 39 5.98 2.79 2.84
N VAL A 40 5.46 3.87 3.41
CA VAL A 40 4.01 4.09 3.48
C VAL A 40 3.57 4.86 2.23
N LEU A 41 2.80 4.18 1.40
CA LEU A 41 2.21 4.71 0.18
C LEU A 41 0.96 5.52 0.52
N PHE A 42 0.85 6.72 -0.02
CA PHE A 42 -0.31 7.60 0.17
C PHE A 42 -0.78 8.15 -1.17
N SER A 43 -2.01 7.85 -1.56
CA SER A 43 -2.60 8.43 -2.78
C SER A 43 -2.93 9.89 -2.56
N SER A 44 -2.38 10.76 -3.40
CA SER A 44 -2.56 12.22 -3.28
C SER A 44 -3.72 12.77 -4.09
N ARG A 45 -4.32 11.94 -4.96
CA ARG A 45 -5.45 12.31 -5.83
C ARG A 45 -6.22 11.07 -6.30
N ALA A 46 -7.47 11.27 -6.70
CA ALA A 46 -8.36 10.38 -7.47
C ALA A 46 -8.49 8.92 -6.97
N PRO A 47 -8.85 8.66 -5.74
CA PRO A 47 -9.14 9.55 -4.61
C PRO A 47 -7.93 9.81 -3.73
N ILE A 48 -8.02 10.82 -2.87
CA ILE A 48 -7.05 11.08 -1.82
C ILE A 48 -7.26 10.04 -0.70
N GLY A 49 -6.15 9.56 -0.10
CA GLY A 49 -6.19 8.86 1.19
C GLY A 49 -6.24 7.35 1.13
N TYR A 50 -5.96 6.72 -0.02
CA TYR A 50 -5.55 5.32 0.01
C TYR A 50 -4.16 5.21 0.62
N ILE A 51 -4.04 4.35 1.63
CA ILE A 51 -2.82 4.18 2.41
C ILE A 51 -2.48 2.70 2.44
N ALA A 52 -1.26 2.36 1.99
CA ALA A 52 -0.72 1.01 2.02
C ALA A 52 0.74 1.02 2.45
N ILE A 53 1.29 -0.15 2.71
CA ILE A 53 2.70 -0.35 3.09
C ILE A 53 3.36 -1.18 2.00
N ALA A 54 4.49 -0.73 1.51
CA ALA A 54 5.30 -1.48 0.56
C ALA A 54 5.84 -2.76 1.21
N ALA A 55 5.49 -3.92 0.66
CA ALA A 55 5.94 -5.24 1.12
C ALA A 55 7.29 -5.66 0.54
N GLY A 56 7.88 -4.83 -0.32
CA GLY A 56 9.17 -4.96 -0.96
C GLY A 56 9.58 -3.63 -1.56
N GLU A 57 10.59 -3.63 -2.43
CA GLU A 57 10.94 -2.43 -3.19
C GLU A 57 9.83 -2.07 -4.18
N VAL A 58 9.42 -0.80 -4.21
CA VAL A 58 8.34 -0.32 -5.08
C VAL A 58 8.71 0.98 -5.78
N THR A 59 8.07 1.23 -6.90
CA THR A 59 8.02 2.53 -7.56
C THR A 59 6.57 2.98 -7.68
N THR A 60 6.33 4.27 -7.59
CA THR A 60 4.99 4.84 -7.73
C THR A 60 4.96 5.93 -8.80
N ASN A 61 3.78 6.20 -9.33
CA ASN A 61 3.56 7.33 -10.22
C ASN A 61 3.37 8.64 -9.41
N GLN A 62 3.18 9.75 -10.12
CA GLN A 62 3.00 11.08 -9.50
C GLN A 62 1.71 11.21 -8.66
N GLY A 63 0.79 10.26 -8.74
CA GLY A 63 -0.43 10.22 -7.93
C GLY A 63 -0.19 9.85 -6.47
N PHE A 64 1.04 9.52 -6.11
CA PHE A 64 1.43 9.21 -4.74
C PHE A 64 2.30 10.30 -4.12
N LYS A 65 2.15 10.45 -2.83
CA LYS A 65 3.04 11.21 -1.94
C LYS A 65 3.49 10.28 -0.81
N SER A 66 4.31 9.31 -1.19
CA SER A 66 4.79 8.25 -0.29
C SER A 66 5.78 8.78 0.76
N VAL A 67 5.79 8.13 1.91
CA VAL A 67 6.66 8.48 3.04
C VAL A 67 7.56 7.29 3.33
N VAL A 68 8.87 7.47 3.19
CA VAL A 68 9.89 6.54 3.67
C VAL A 68 10.12 6.82 5.16
N PRO A 69 9.68 5.95 6.07
CA PRO A 69 9.84 6.18 7.50
C PRO A 69 11.31 6.17 7.88
N LYS A 70 11.71 7.08 8.75
CA LYS A 70 13.02 6.97 9.40
C LYS A 70 13.01 5.78 10.38
N PRO A 71 14.12 5.07 10.54
CA PRO A 71 14.19 3.91 11.42
C PRO A 71 13.69 4.19 12.86
N GLU A 72 14.02 5.36 13.40
CA GLU A 72 13.62 5.79 14.73
C GLU A 72 12.12 6.10 14.87
N ILE A 73 11.41 6.34 13.77
CA ILE A 73 9.96 6.61 13.75
C ILE A 73 9.15 5.32 13.51
N GLY A 74 9.61 4.50 12.60
CA GLY A 74 8.99 3.23 12.23
C GLY A 74 7.77 3.33 11.32
N THR A 75 7.59 2.32 10.49
CA THR A 75 6.45 2.21 9.56
C THR A 75 5.09 2.23 10.24
N PRO A 76 4.87 1.52 11.40
CA PRO A 76 3.58 1.52 12.06
C PRO A 76 3.11 2.92 12.46
N PHE A 77 4.01 3.74 13.02
CA PHE A 77 3.66 5.09 13.43
C PHE A 77 3.23 5.93 12.23
N VAL A 78 4.01 5.94 11.14
CA VAL A 78 3.70 6.71 9.92
C VAL A 78 2.37 6.25 9.31
N TYR A 79 2.12 4.93 9.25
CA TYR A 79 0.88 4.39 8.73
C TYR A 79 -0.35 4.89 9.51
N PHE A 80 -0.33 4.74 10.82
CA PHE A 80 -1.45 5.19 11.66
C PHE A 80 -1.55 6.71 11.75
N PHE A 81 -0.43 7.42 11.72
CA PHE A 81 -0.42 8.88 11.65
C PHE A 81 -1.18 9.37 10.42
N LEU A 82 -0.82 8.88 9.22
CA LEU A 82 -1.50 9.29 7.99
C LEU A 82 -2.98 8.90 8.00
N LYS A 83 -3.31 7.73 8.53
CA LYS A 83 -4.70 7.27 8.63
C LYS A 83 -5.53 8.16 9.57
N ASN A 84 -4.99 8.54 10.71
CA ASN A 84 -5.69 9.36 11.70
C ASN A 84 -5.76 10.84 11.29
N THR A 85 -4.77 11.33 10.54
CA THR A 85 -4.73 12.73 10.07
C THR A 85 -5.37 12.92 8.70
N LEU A 86 -5.90 11.86 8.08
CA LEU A 86 -6.51 11.94 6.75
C LEU A 86 -7.54 13.06 6.60
N PRO A 87 -8.49 13.28 7.53
CA PRO A 87 -9.45 14.39 7.40
C PRO A 87 -8.76 15.78 7.37
N VAL A 88 -7.65 15.94 8.10
CA VAL A 88 -6.87 17.17 8.09
C VAL A 88 -6.16 17.33 6.75
N ILE A 89 -5.55 16.27 6.24
CA ILE A 89 -4.85 16.26 4.95
C ILE A 89 -5.82 16.57 3.81
N GLU A 90 -7.00 15.96 3.80
CA GLU A 90 -8.05 16.26 2.81
C GLU A 90 -8.53 17.71 2.87
N GLY A 91 -8.63 18.26 4.08
CA GLY A 91 -8.97 19.68 4.29
C GLY A 91 -7.90 20.64 3.76
N MET A 92 -6.64 20.22 3.70
CA MET A 92 -5.50 20.97 3.15
C MET A 92 -5.33 20.79 1.63
N ALA A 93 -6.06 19.85 1.01
CA ALA A 93 -5.97 19.59 -0.43
C ALA A 93 -6.47 20.79 -1.23
N SER A 94 -5.82 21.08 -2.33
CA SER A 94 -6.16 22.19 -3.25
C SER A 94 -6.58 21.66 -4.62
N GLY A 95 -7.32 22.48 -5.36
CA GLY A 95 -7.82 22.17 -6.70
C GLY A 95 -9.32 22.48 -6.83
N SER A 96 -9.71 23.11 -7.92
CA SER A 96 -11.10 23.52 -8.17
C SER A 96 -11.96 22.38 -8.71
N THR A 97 -11.41 21.56 -9.59
CA THR A 97 -12.12 20.44 -10.24
C THR A 97 -11.73 19.10 -9.63
N PHE A 98 -10.44 18.90 -9.42
CA PHE A 98 -9.89 17.70 -8.78
C PHE A 98 -8.98 18.14 -7.63
N LYS A 99 -9.33 17.73 -6.42
CA LYS A 99 -8.47 17.97 -5.26
C LYS A 99 -7.21 17.12 -5.32
N GLU A 100 -6.08 17.73 -5.01
CA GLU A 100 -4.80 17.04 -4.88
C GLU A 100 -4.05 17.55 -3.65
N VAL A 101 -3.36 16.63 -2.99
CA VAL A 101 -2.44 16.90 -1.89
C VAL A 101 -1.04 17.05 -2.49
N SER A 102 -0.49 18.25 -2.44
CA SER A 102 0.87 18.51 -2.93
C SER A 102 1.94 17.97 -1.97
N GLY A 103 3.17 17.80 -2.47
CA GLY A 103 4.30 17.44 -1.63
C GLY A 103 4.59 18.48 -0.53
N SER A 104 4.35 19.77 -0.80
CA SER A 104 4.45 20.84 0.19
C SER A 104 3.36 20.73 1.25
N THR A 105 2.14 20.39 0.86
CA THR A 105 1.03 20.14 1.78
C THR A 105 1.38 18.99 2.74
N MET A 106 1.86 17.86 2.21
CA MET A 106 2.27 16.73 3.05
C MET A 106 3.37 17.08 4.06
N LYS A 107 4.33 17.90 3.68
CA LYS A 107 5.42 18.37 4.57
C LYS A 107 4.94 19.29 5.70
N ASN A 108 3.81 19.94 5.52
CA ASN A 108 3.22 20.87 6.48
C ASN A 108 2.10 20.27 7.33
N VAL A 109 1.85 18.96 7.23
CA VAL A 109 0.89 18.27 8.10
C VAL A 109 1.40 18.31 9.54
N PRO A 110 0.64 18.87 10.48
CA PRO A 110 1.07 18.92 11.88
C PRO A 110 1.23 17.52 12.46
N ALA A 111 2.37 17.24 13.08
CA ALA A 111 2.67 15.95 13.69
C ALA A 111 3.16 16.14 15.13
N VAL A 112 2.58 15.37 16.05
CA VAL A 112 3.14 15.19 17.39
C VAL A 112 3.89 13.87 17.39
N ILE A 113 5.20 13.95 17.53
CA ILE A 113 6.07 12.77 17.53
C ILE A 113 6.34 12.38 18.99
N PRO A 114 5.97 11.16 19.42
CA PRO A 114 6.29 10.66 20.74
C PRO A 114 7.81 10.52 20.95
N ASP A 115 8.21 10.30 22.19
CA ASP A 115 9.60 9.98 22.51
C ASP A 115 10.03 8.63 21.91
N ALA A 116 11.32 8.41 21.80
CA ALA A 116 11.89 7.23 21.15
C ALA A 116 11.49 5.91 21.84
N GLU A 117 11.34 5.91 23.15
CA GLU A 117 10.93 4.71 23.90
C GLU A 117 9.48 4.32 23.57
N THR A 118 8.58 5.30 23.54
CA THR A 118 7.19 5.11 23.16
C THR A 118 7.06 4.62 21.73
N LEU A 119 7.81 5.19 20.78
CA LEU A 119 7.84 4.75 19.38
C LEU A 119 8.35 3.32 19.23
N ALA A 120 9.41 2.95 19.96
CA ALA A 120 9.93 1.58 19.95
C ALA A 120 8.90 0.58 20.47
N LYS A 121 8.30 0.83 21.64
CA LYS A 121 7.24 -0.01 22.20
C LYS A 121 6.04 -0.17 21.25
N PHE A 122 5.65 0.90 20.58
CA PHE A 122 4.57 0.85 19.62
C PHE A 122 4.93 0.02 18.38
N SER A 123 6.17 0.17 17.88
CA SER A 123 6.67 -0.63 16.76
C SER A 123 6.74 -2.11 17.11
N ASP A 124 7.26 -2.46 18.29
CA ASP A 124 7.35 -3.84 18.79
C ASP A 124 5.96 -4.47 18.96
N PHE A 125 4.99 -3.71 19.44
CA PHE A 125 3.60 -4.15 19.55
C PHE A 125 2.96 -4.40 18.18
N CYS A 126 3.20 -3.52 17.20
CA CYS A 126 2.61 -3.63 15.87
C CYS A 126 3.29 -4.68 14.98
N ALA A 127 4.58 -4.94 15.16
CA ALA A 127 5.37 -5.79 14.27
C ALA A 127 4.78 -7.20 14.08
N PRO A 128 4.44 -7.98 15.13
CA PRO A 128 3.85 -9.31 14.95
C PRO A 128 2.46 -9.26 14.31
N ILE A 129 1.67 -8.21 14.59
CA ILE A 129 0.34 -8.03 14.00
C ILE A 129 0.46 -7.74 12.51
N PHE A 130 1.37 -6.86 12.13
CA PHE A 130 1.61 -6.51 10.72
C PHE A 130 2.17 -7.70 9.94
N ALA A 131 3.11 -8.44 10.53
CA ALA A 131 3.65 -9.66 9.92
C ALA A 131 2.55 -10.70 9.67
N GLN A 132 1.70 -10.97 10.66
CA GLN A 132 0.59 -11.90 10.51
C GLN A 132 -0.43 -11.43 9.47
N GLN A 133 -0.76 -10.14 9.46
CA GLN A 133 -1.68 -9.58 8.48
C GLN A 133 -1.12 -9.70 7.07
N ARG A 134 0.16 -9.41 6.85
CA ARG A 134 0.83 -9.58 5.57
C ARG A 134 0.72 -11.02 5.06
N ILE A 135 1.04 -12.00 5.90
CA ILE A 135 0.94 -13.42 5.55
C ILE A 135 -0.49 -13.78 5.13
N LEU A 136 -1.49 -13.33 5.87
CA LEU A 136 -2.90 -13.60 5.56
C LEU A 136 -3.36 -12.94 4.26
N GLU A 137 -2.89 -11.73 3.97
CA GLU A 137 -3.19 -11.04 2.71
C GLU A 137 -2.54 -11.76 1.52
N GLU A 138 -1.29 -12.21 1.64
CA GLU A 138 -0.60 -13.02 0.63
C GLU A 138 -1.30 -14.38 0.39
N GLN A 139 -1.75 -15.03 1.46
CA GLN A 139 -2.53 -16.28 1.36
C GLN A 139 -3.87 -16.04 0.66
N ASN A 140 -4.58 -14.98 1.00
CA ASN A 140 -5.84 -14.62 0.36
C ASN A 140 -5.66 -14.38 -1.14
N GLN A 141 -4.59 -13.69 -1.55
CA GLN A 141 -4.27 -13.49 -2.96
C GLN A 141 -3.98 -14.81 -3.69
N SER A 142 -3.22 -15.69 -3.05
CA SER A 142 -2.91 -17.01 -3.60
C SER A 142 -4.17 -17.87 -3.75
N LEU A 143 -5.05 -17.85 -2.76
CA LEU A 143 -6.34 -18.57 -2.80
C LEU A 143 -7.28 -18.00 -3.87
N ALA A 144 -7.33 -16.69 -4.04
CA ALA A 144 -8.10 -16.05 -5.11
C ALA A 144 -7.59 -16.48 -6.49
N THR A 145 -6.28 -16.45 -6.70
CA THR A 145 -5.66 -16.90 -7.95
C THR A 145 -5.96 -18.39 -8.22
N LEU A 146 -5.87 -19.24 -7.19
CA LEU A 146 -6.18 -20.67 -7.31
C LEU A 146 -7.65 -20.89 -7.69
N ARG A 147 -8.57 -20.20 -7.02
CA ARG A 147 -10.02 -20.24 -7.36
C ARG A 147 -10.26 -19.86 -8.81
N ASP A 148 -9.69 -18.73 -9.25
CA ASP A 148 -9.92 -18.18 -10.59
C ASP A 148 -9.32 -19.07 -11.69
N ASN A 149 -8.25 -19.81 -11.39
CA ASN A 149 -7.67 -20.80 -12.28
C ASN A 149 -8.46 -22.13 -12.32
N LEU A 150 -9.03 -22.54 -11.20
CA LEU A 150 -9.74 -23.82 -11.11
C LEU A 150 -11.20 -23.74 -11.57
N LEU A 151 -11.88 -22.62 -11.26
CA LEU A 151 -13.30 -22.49 -11.53
C LEU A 151 -13.67 -22.71 -13.01
N PRO A 152 -12.98 -22.12 -14.01
CA PRO A 152 -13.28 -22.38 -15.42
C PRO A 152 -13.08 -23.85 -15.81
N LYS A 153 -12.07 -24.52 -15.25
CA LYS A 153 -11.76 -25.92 -15.53
C LYS A 153 -12.79 -26.88 -14.94
N LEU A 154 -13.30 -26.56 -13.77
CA LEU A 154 -14.41 -27.29 -13.15
C LEU A 154 -15.71 -27.11 -13.96
N MET A 155 -16.01 -25.89 -14.38
CA MET A 155 -17.22 -25.58 -15.14
C MET A 155 -17.20 -26.19 -16.56
N SER A 156 -16.05 -26.32 -17.18
CA SER A 156 -15.87 -26.95 -18.51
C SER A 156 -15.83 -28.47 -18.45
N GLY A 157 -15.75 -29.09 -17.26
CA GLY A 157 -15.55 -30.51 -17.10
C GLY A 157 -14.15 -31.03 -17.40
N GLU A 158 -13.18 -30.14 -17.55
CA GLU A 158 -11.76 -30.52 -17.72
C GLU A 158 -11.22 -31.21 -16.45
N ILE A 159 -11.72 -30.80 -15.28
CA ILE A 159 -11.42 -31.45 -14.00
C ILE A 159 -12.68 -32.23 -13.57
N ASP A 160 -12.56 -33.56 -13.52
CA ASP A 160 -13.60 -34.44 -13.02
C ASP A 160 -13.54 -34.53 -11.49
N VAL A 161 -14.64 -34.15 -10.84
CA VAL A 161 -14.75 -34.16 -9.36
C VAL A 161 -15.72 -35.27 -8.88
N SER A 162 -16.20 -36.14 -9.76
CA SER A 162 -17.16 -37.19 -9.41
C SER A 162 -16.66 -38.19 -8.35
N ALA A 163 -15.32 -38.29 -8.19
CA ALA A 163 -14.68 -39.16 -7.22
C ALA A 163 -14.34 -38.46 -5.89
N VAL A 164 -14.59 -37.14 -5.76
CA VAL A 164 -14.30 -36.40 -4.53
C VAL A 164 -15.42 -36.65 -3.51
N GLN A 165 -15.09 -37.29 -2.41
CA GLN A 165 -15.99 -37.42 -1.26
C GLN A 165 -15.87 -36.13 -0.42
N LEU A 166 -16.99 -35.48 -0.17
CA LEU A 166 -17.12 -34.29 0.72
C LEU A 166 -17.32 -34.75 2.16
#